data_f062f34d5d528ac34825ff918cc2cf96
#
_entry.id   f062f34d5d528ac34825ff918cc2cf96
#
_cell.length_a   1.000
_cell.length_b   1.000
_cell.length_c   1.000
_cell.angle_alpha   90.00
_cell.angle_beta   90.00
_cell.angle_gamma   90.00
#
_symmetry.space_group_name_H-M   'P 1'
#
loop_
_entity.id
_entity.type
_entity.pdbx_description
1 polymer ?
#
loop_
_entity_poly.entity_id
_entity_poly.type
_entity_poly.pdbx_seq_one_letter_code
_entity_poly.pdbx_strand_id
1 'polypeptide(L)'
;MDAFYASVEQRDNPEYRGKALVVGGLPEGRGGVVATASYEARKFGVRSAMPSKQAKQLCPHAIFIRPRFAAYKEASQKIREIFSRYTDLIEPLSLDEAYLDVTTDKLNIGSAIDIAKQIKQAIKDELQLTASAGVSINKFVAKIASDINKPDGLTFIGPSSIEGFMEKLAVEKFHGVGKVTADKMRKMGLFTGLDLKQLSEDELIKYFGKVGRFYYRIVRGIDEREVQPDRETKSVSAEDTFPYDLVKLEDMEAELGKIAVSVHNRLERNNLKGRTVTLKIKYSDFKQITRNRSLSTPVADLETIRAIAKQLLAATDIENSKIRLLGIGLSNFGETEISLKIEKANDQLRLFDF
;
A
#
# COMPACT_ATOMS: atom_id res chain seq x y z
N MET A 1 -7.50 11.13 -0.80
CA MET A 1 -8.96 11.40 -0.65
C MET A 1 -9.36 11.29 0.82
N ASP A 2 -10.51 11.79 1.18
CA ASP A 2 -11.01 11.74 2.56
C ASP A 2 -11.98 10.57 2.73
N ALA A 3 -11.64 9.63 3.64
CA ALA A 3 -12.41 8.41 3.93
C ALA A 3 -12.92 7.69 2.65
N PHE A 4 -12.06 7.53 1.65
CA PHE A 4 -12.38 7.31 0.25
C PHE A 4 -13.48 6.28 -0.01
N TYR A 5 -13.32 5.02 0.42
CA TYR A 5 -14.34 4.00 0.16
C TYR A 5 -15.67 4.36 0.81
N ALA A 6 -15.64 4.82 2.06
CA ALA A 6 -16.86 5.23 2.74
C ALA A 6 -17.53 6.45 2.07
N SER A 7 -16.73 7.41 1.57
CA SER A 7 -17.25 8.58 0.84
C SER A 7 -17.88 8.21 -0.50
N VAL A 8 -17.29 7.27 -1.24
CA VAL A 8 -17.88 6.72 -2.47
C VAL A 8 -19.22 6.02 -2.17
N GLU A 9 -19.28 5.24 -1.09
CA GLU A 9 -20.54 4.59 -0.70
C GLU A 9 -21.61 5.58 -0.27
N GLN A 10 -21.25 6.61 0.50
CA GLN A 10 -22.19 7.66 0.91
C GLN A 10 -22.64 8.55 -0.27
N ARG A 11 -21.80 8.70 -1.30
CA ARG A 11 -22.15 9.39 -2.54
C ARG A 11 -23.18 8.60 -3.35
N ASP A 12 -22.88 7.32 -3.56
CA ASP A 12 -23.66 6.44 -4.45
C ASP A 12 -24.99 5.99 -3.81
N ASN A 13 -25.04 5.95 -2.46
CA ASN A 13 -26.20 5.48 -1.70
C ASN A 13 -26.62 6.57 -0.71
N PRO A 14 -27.59 7.41 -1.08
CA PRO A 14 -28.04 8.54 -0.24
C PRO A 14 -28.47 8.17 1.18
N GLU A 15 -28.94 6.93 1.37
CA GLU A 15 -29.33 6.40 2.67
C GLU A 15 -28.18 6.25 3.68
N TYR A 16 -26.93 6.25 3.21
CA TYR A 16 -25.73 6.19 4.07
C TYR A 16 -25.18 7.57 4.46
N ARG A 17 -25.68 8.64 3.82
CA ARG A 17 -25.19 10.00 4.07
C ARG A 17 -25.40 10.41 5.53
N GLY A 18 -24.33 10.94 6.13
CA GLY A 18 -24.34 11.38 7.52
C GLY A 18 -24.42 10.26 8.57
N LYS A 19 -24.40 8.99 8.16
CA LYS A 19 -24.41 7.85 9.06
C LYS A 19 -23.03 7.29 9.31
N ALA A 20 -22.84 6.68 10.46
CA ALA A 20 -21.64 5.94 10.77
C ALA A 20 -21.57 4.70 9.86
N LEU A 21 -20.63 4.72 8.91
CA LEU A 21 -20.44 3.68 7.89
C LEU A 21 -19.06 3.06 8.01
N VAL A 22 -18.99 1.74 7.90
CA VAL A 22 -17.77 0.96 7.91
C VAL A 22 -17.74 0.09 6.66
N VAL A 23 -16.76 0.32 5.81
CA VAL A 23 -16.50 -0.52 4.62
C VAL A 23 -15.42 -1.52 4.99
N GLY A 24 -15.67 -2.81 4.76
CA GLY A 24 -14.70 -3.86 5.06
C GLY A 24 -15.32 -5.23 5.22
N GLY A 25 -14.67 -6.08 6.01
CA GLY A 25 -15.24 -7.36 6.42
C GLY A 25 -16.37 -7.15 7.44
N LEU A 26 -17.37 -8.03 7.40
CA LEU A 26 -18.50 -7.96 8.35
C LEU A 26 -18.06 -8.34 9.77
N PRO A 27 -18.70 -7.80 10.82
CA PRO A 27 -18.39 -8.13 12.22
C PRO A 27 -18.79 -9.57 12.59
N GLU A 28 -19.75 -10.16 11.89
CA GLU A 28 -20.15 -11.54 11.99
C GLU A 28 -19.13 -12.42 11.26
N GLY A 29 -18.62 -13.43 11.90
CA GLY A 29 -17.62 -14.32 11.31
C GLY A 29 -16.19 -14.01 11.74
N ARG A 30 -15.25 -14.71 11.10
CA ARG A 30 -13.82 -14.66 11.43
C ARG A 30 -13.06 -13.74 10.49
N GLY A 31 -12.29 -12.83 11.06
CA GLY A 31 -11.27 -12.10 10.30
C GLY A 31 -11.74 -10.85 9.57
N GLY A 32 -12.96 -10.36 9.81
CA GLY A 32 -13.40 -9.08 9.28
C GLY A 32 -12.52 -7.93 9.77
N VAL A 33 -12.05 -7.09 8.84
CA VAL A 33 -11.20 -5.92 9.12
C VAL A 33 -11.81 -4.70 8.45
N VAL A 34 -11.76 -3.57 9.14
CA VAL A 34 -12.16 -2.26 8.62
C VAL A 34 -11.17 -1.84 7.52
N ALA A 35 -11.63 -1.72 6.29
CA ALA A 35 -10.86 -1.10 5.21
C ALA A 35 -10.90 0.42 5.35
N THR A 36 -12.11 1.00 5.47
CA THR A 36 -12.30 2.45 5.68
C THR A 36 -13.53 2.68 6.55
N ALA A 37 -13.47 3.70 7.41
CA ALA A 37 -14.59 4.18 8.19
C ALA A 37 -14.96 5.62 7.82
N SER A 38 -16.24 5.95 7.74
CA SER A 38 -16.71 7.32 7.54
C SER A 38 -16.30 8.21 8.72
N TYR A 39 -16.31 9.51 8.52
CA TYR A 39 -15.95 10.45 9.59
C TYR A 39 -16.92 10.36 10.79
N GLU A 40 -18.19 10.04 10.54
CA GLU A 40 -19.17 9.76 11.58
C GLU A 40 -18.75 8.56 12.44
N ALA A 41 -18.31 7.46 11.83
CA ALA A 41 -17.83 6.29 12.57
C ALA A 41 -16.49 6.57 13.30
N ARG A 42 -15.61 7.38 12.70
CA ARG A 42 -14.32 7.77 13.31
C ARG A 42 -14.48 8.56 14.61
N LYS A 43 -15.59 9.29 14.81
CA LYS A 43 -15.92 9.99 16.07
C LYS A 43 -16.02 9.02 17.25
N PHE A 44 -16.41 7.77 17.00
CA PHE A 44 -16.49 6.69 17.99
C PHE A 44 -15.19 5.89 18.14
N GLY A 45 -14.09 6.33 17.52
CA GLY A 45 -12.79 5.66 17.61
C GLY A 45 -12.56 4.56 16.57
N VAL A 46 -13.49 4.33 15.64
CA VAL A 46 -13.31 3.34 14.56
C VAL A 46 -12.19 3.80 13.62
N ARG A 47 -11.26 2.89 13.26
CA ARG A 47 -10.10 3.16 12.40
C ARG A 47 -9.88 2.02 11.39
N SER A 48 -9.23 2.34 10.28
CA SER A 48 -8.75 1.33 9.32
C SER A 48 -7.82 0.33 10.00
N ALA A 49 -7.78 -0.88 9.49
CA ALA A 49 -7.06 -2.05 10.00
C ALA A 49 -7.57 -2.60 11.35
N MET A 50 -8.60 -1.98 11.96
CA MET A 50 -9.22 -2.48 13.18
C MET A 50 -10.06 -3.74 12.87
N PRO A 51 -10.10 -4.76 13.76
CA PRO A 51 -11.05 -5.85 13.65
C PRO A 51 -12.51 -5.35 13.63
N SER A 52 -13.32 -5.83 12.68
CA SER A 52 -14.72 -5.38 12.54
C SER A 52 -15.56 -5.62 13.78
N LYS A 53 -15.28 -6.69 14.54
CA LYS A 53 -15.91 -6.93 15.86
C LYS A 53 -15.63 -5.80 16.85
N GLN A 54 -14.38 -5.33 16.91
CA GLN A 54 -14.01 -4.21 17.78
C GLN A 54 -14.68 -2.91 17.30
N ALA A 55 -14.71 -2.67 15.98
CA ALA A 55 -15.41 -1.52 15.42
C ALA A 55 -16.91 -1.52 15.77
N LYS A 56 -17.57 -2.69 15.76
CA LYS A 56 -18.97 -2.86 16.18
C LYS A 56 -19.17 -2.58 17.65
N GLN A 57 -18.22 -2.94 18.50
CA GLN A 57 -18.27 -2.61 19.95
C GLN A 57 -18.14 -1.10 20.19
N LEU A 58 -17.24 -0.42 19.46
CA LEU A 58 -17.06 1.03 19.58
C LEU A 58 -18.21 1.84 19.00
N CYS A 59 -18.85 1.35 17.93
CA CYS A 59 -19.96 2.01 17.26
C CYS A 59 -21.05 0.98 16.92
N PRO A 60 -21.92 0.61 17.89
CA PRO A 60 -22.93 -0.44 17.71
C PRO A 60 -23.96 -0.14 16.61
N HIS A 61 -24.24 1.13 16.35
CA HIS A 61 -25.18 1.58 15.32
C HIS A 61 -24.54 1.76 13.93
N ALA A 62 -23.24 1.51 13.78
CA ALA A 62 -22.58 1.61 12.48
C ALA A 62 -23.13 0.59 11.49
N ILE A 63 -23.28 1.04 10.25
CA ILE A 63 -23.64 0.20 9.10
C ILE A 63 -22.34 -0.43 8.56
N PHE A 64 -22.31 -1.76 8.45
CA PHE A 64 -21.18 -2.49 7.89
C PHE A 64 -21.50 -2.98 6.48
N ILE A 65 -20.67 -2.64 5.51
CA ILE A 65 -20.85 -3.05 4.11
C ILE A 65 -19.57 -3.65 3.54
N ARG A 66 -19.73 -4.55 2.57
CA ARG A 66 -18.61 -5.11 1.82
C ARG A 66 -18.08 -4.11 0.79
N PRO A 67 -16.75 -4.10 0.52
CA PRO A 67 -16.16 -3.18 -0.47
C PRO A 67 -16.66 -3.45 -1.88
N ARG A 68 -16.96 -2.38 -2.64
CA ARG A 68 -17.25 -2.40 -4.09
C ARG A 68 -16.02 -1.92 -4.88
N PHE A 69 -14.97 -2.73 -4.97
CA PHE A 69 -13.72 -2.33 -5.60
C PHE A 69 -13.84 -1.80 -7.03
N ALA A 70 -14.84 -2.24 -7.82
CA ALA A 70 -15.09 -1.73 -9.15
C ALA A 70 -15.44 -0.23 -9.12
N ALA A 71 -16.37 0.19 -8.24
CA ALA A 71 -16.74 1.59 -8.06
C ALA A 71 -15.56 2.45 -7.56
N TYR A 72 -14.72 1.91 -6.67
CA TYR A 72 -13.55 2.65 -6.17
C TYR A 72 -12.48 2.82 -7.25
N LYS A 73 -12.27 1.83 -8.12
CA LYS A 73 -11.35 1.94 -9.25
C LYS A 73 -11.84 2.96 -10.28
N GLU A 74 -13.12 2.96 -10.58
CA GLU A 74 -13.72 3.96 -11.48
C GLU A 74 -13.54 5.37 -10.93
N ALA A 75 -13.86 5.59 -9.65
CA ALA A 75 -13.63 6.89 -9.00
C ALA A 75 -12.15 7.28 -8.99
N SER A 76 -11.24 6.32 -8.70
CA SER A 76 -9.80 6.53 -8.76
C SER A 76 -9.30 6.95 -10.14
N GLN A 77 -9.84 6.34 -11.21
CA GLN A 77 -9.48 6.69 -12.57
C GLN A 77 -9.88 8.13 -12.89
N LYS A 78 -11.12 8.53 -12.57
CA LYS A 78 -11.60 9.91 -12.77
C LYS A 78 -10.78 10.93 -11.98
N ILE A 79 -10.36 10.58 -10.75
CA ILE A 79 -9.45 11.43 -9.95
C ILE A 79 -8.11 11.62 -10.67
N ARG A 80 -7.54 10.55 -11.24
CA ARG A 80 -6.27 10.64 -11.99
C ARG A 80 -6.42 11.45 -13.27
N GLU A 81 -7.54 11.38 -13.96
CA GLU A 81 -7.86 12.22 -15.10
C GLU A 81 -7.89 13.72 -14.72
N ILE A 82 -8.41 14.06 -13.53
CA ILE A 82 -8.32 15.42 -13.00
C ILE A 82 -6.86 15.81 -12.76
N PHE A 83 -6.04 14.95 -12.11
CA PHE A 83 -4.63 15.24 -11.85
C PHE A 83 -3.85 15.49 -13.15
N SER A 84 -4.10 14.70 -14.21
CA SER A 84 -3.38 14.78 -15.49
C SER A 84 -3.60 16.10 -16.24
N ARG A 85 -4.62 16.87 -15.88
CA ARG A 85 -4.84 18.23 -16.41
C ARG A 85 -3.75 19.20 -15.97
N TYR A 86 -3.14 18.95 -14.80
CA TYR A 86 -2.19 19.85 -14.15
C TYR A 86 -0.74 19.41 -14.29
N THR A 87 -0.48 18.12 -14.34
CA THR A 87 0.88 17.57 -14.48
C THR A 87 0.86 16.14 -15.05
N ASP A 88 1.96 15.74 -15.71
CA ASP A 88 2.20 14.34 -16.12
C ASP A 88 2.98 13.57 -15.05
N LEU A 89 3.63 14.26 -14.12
CA LEU A 89 4.41 13.66 -13.04
C LEU A 89 3.49 13.31 -11.88
N ILE A 90 2.80 12.18 -12.00
CA ILE A 90 1.84 11.65 -11.03
C ILE A 90 2.34 10.30 -10.55
N GLU A 91 2.67 10.16 -9.27
CA GLU A 91 3.05 8.89 -8.64
C GLU A 91 1.90 8.38 -7.77
N PRO A 92 1.13 7.37 -8.22
CA PRO A 92 0.07 6.77 -7.42
C PRO A 92 0.65 5.97 -6.26
N LEU A 93 0.13 6.20 -5.05
CA LEU A 93 0.44 5.41 -3.85
C LEU A 93 -0.62 4.34 -3.58
N SER A 94 -1.89 4.67 -3.87
CA SER A 94 -3.06 3.80 -3.71
C SER A 94 -4.14 4.19 -4.74
N LEU A 95 -5.37 3.70 -4.56
CA LEU A 95 -6.51 4.13 -5.37
C LEU A 95 -6.89 5.60 -5.12
N ASP A 96 -6.53 6.15 -3.96
CA ASP A 96 -7.00 7.44 -3.47
C ASP A 96 -5.88 8.42 -3.07
N GLU A 97 -4.63 8.03 -3.26
CA GLU A 97 -3.47 8.85 -2.92
C GLU A 97 -2.47 8.91 -4.08
N ALA A 98 -1.93 10.09 -4.34
CA ALA A 98 -0.84 10.28 -5.28
C ALA A 98 0.06 11.45 -4.86
N TYR A 99 1.33 11.40 -5.26
CA TYR A 99 2.16 12.59 -5.35
C TYR A 99 2.03 13.20 -6.74
N LEU A 100 2.01 14.51 -6.80
CA LEU A 100 2.03 15.30 -8.02
C LEU A 100 3.22 16.26 -7.95
N ASP A 101 4.08 16.22 -8.95
CA ASP A 101 5.08 17.27 -9.14
C ASP A 101 4.50 18.30 -10.11
N VAL A 102 4.29 19.51 -9.62
CA VAL A 102 3.73 20.64 -10.36
C VAL A 102 4.77 21.74 -10.59
N THR A 103 6.07 21.39 -10.48
CA THR A 103 7.17 22.32 -10.75
C THR A 103 7.10 22.85 -12.17
N THR A 104 6.76 21.99 -13.13
CA THR A 104 6.36 22.39 -14.49
C THR A 104 4.85 22.54 -14.52
N ASP A 105 4.38 23.78 -14.50
CA ASP A 105 2.95 24.13 -14.46
C ASP A 105 2.36 24.11 -15.88
N LYS A 106 1.56 23.10 -16.20
CA LYS A 106 0.90 22.95 -17.50
C LYS A 106 -0.07 24.08 -17.86
N LEU A 107 -0.67 24.71 -16.86
CA LEU A 107 -1.73 25.70 -17.03
C LEU A 107 -1.26 27.13 -16.75
N ASN A 108 0.03 27.33 -16.44
CA ASN A 108 0.62 28.60 -16.07
C ASN A 108 -0.11 29.32 -14.90
N ILE A 109 -0.54 28.56 -13.90
CA ILE A 109 -1.20 29.07 -12.70
C ILE A 109 -0.19 29.79 -11.80
N GLY A 110 1.09 29.36 -11.81
CA GLY A 110 2.19 29.98 -11.08
C GLY A 110 2.22 29.68 -9.58
N SER A 111 1.34 28.81 -9.07
CA SER A 111 1.23 28.50 -7.63
C SER A 111 0.79 27.06 -7.39
N ALA A 112 1.64 26.27 -6.75
CA ALA A 112 1.30 24.91 -6.33
C ALA A 112 0.11 24.86 -5.35
N ILE A 113 -0.07 25.91 -4.53
CA ILE A 113 -1.19 26.03 -3.60
C ILE A 113 -2.48 26.22 -4.38
N ASP A 114 -2.48 27.05 -5.40
CA ASP A 114 -3.69 27.31 -6.21
C ASP A 114 -4.01 26.14 -7.14
N ILE A 115 -3.00 25.44 -7.66
CA ILE A 115 -3.17 24.15 -8.33
C ILE A 115 -3.88 23.15 -7.39
N ALA A 116 -3.41 23.00 -6.15
CA ALA A 116 -4.03 22.11 -5.18
C ALA A 116 -5.49 22.49 -4.87
N LYS A 117 -5.81 23.80 -4.76
CA LYS A 117 -7.19 24.28 -4.59
C LYS A 117 -8.06 23.92 -5.78
N GLN A 118 -7.59 24.15 -7.01
CA GLN A 118 -8.32 23.81 -8.23
C GLN A 118 -8.56 22.31 -8.36
N ILE A 119 -7.57 21.48 -8.09
CA ILE A 119 -7.72 20.01 -8.07
C ILE A 119 -8.78 19.58 -7.06
N LYS A 120 -8.72 20.10 -5.84
CA LYS A 120 -9.72 19.80 -4.80
C LYS A 120 -11.12 20.22 -5.23
N GLN A 121 -11.25 21.39 -5.81
CA GLN A 121 -12.53 21.91 -6.30
C GLN A 121 -13.06 21.05 -7.44
N ALA A 122 -12.25 20.70 -8.44
CA ALA A 122 -12.64 19.83 -9.54
C ALA A 122 -13.11 18.43 -9.03
N ILE A 123 -12.41 17.85 -8.07
CA ILE A 123 -12.84 16.59 -7.44
C ILE A 123 -14.22 16.74 -6.79
N LYS A 124 -14.46 17.86 -6.12
CA LYS A 124 -15.73 18.12 -5.44
C LYS A 124 -16.87 18.32 -6.42
N ASP A 125 -16.67 19.09 -7.47
CA ASP A 125 -17.68 19.44 -8.44
C ASP A 125 -18.02 18.27 -9.36
N GLU A 126 -16.99 17.56 -9.85
CA GLU A 126 -17.19 16.49 -10.83
C GLU A 126 -17.52 15.14 -10.18
N LEU A 127 -16.97 14.85 -9.00
CA LEU A 127 -17.10 13.54 -8.37
C LEU A 127 -17.91 13.55 -7.07
N GLN A 128 -18.27 14.72 -6.54
CA GLN A 128 -18.96 14.87 -5.25
C GLN A 128 -18.21 14.17 -4.09
N LEU A 129 -16.88 14.20 -4.15
CA LEU A 129 -15.97 13.69 -3.15
C LEU A 129 -15.08 14.81 -2.63
N THR A 130 -14.49 14.63 -1.45
CA THR A 130 -13.50 15.56 -0.91
C THR A 130 -12.10 14.97 -0.90
N ALA A 131 -11.12 15.84 -1.08
CA ALA A 131 -9.71 15.51 -0.96
C ALA A 131 -9.01 16.48 -0.03
N SER A 132 -8.01 15.99 0.71
CA SER A 132 -7.09 16.83 1.46
C SER A 132 -5.73 16.85 0.78
N ALA A 133 -5.13 18.03 0.67
CA ALA A 133 -3.85 18.24 -0.01
C ALA A 133 -2.78 18.77 0.96
N GLY A 134 -1.56 18.26 0.82
CA GLY A 134 -0.35 18.80 1.42
C GLY A 134 0.56 19.34 0.33
N VAL A 135 1.00 20.58 0.46
CA VAL A 135 1.91 21.24 -0.47
C VAL A 135 3.24 21.50 0.20
N SER A 136 4.32 21.03 -0.40
CA SER A 136 5.68 21.25 0.09
C SER A 136 6.69 21.02 -1.03
N ILE A 137 7.98 21.30 -0.75
CA ILE A 137 9.07 21.10 -1.71
C ILE A 137 9.54 19.64 -1.83
N ASN A 138 9.04 18.72 -1.00
CA ASN A 138 9.39 17.31 -1.08
C ASN A 138 8.21 16.40 -0.72
N LYS A 139 8.31 15.14 -1.15
CA LYS A 139 7.28 14.12 -1.00
C LYS A 139 6.94 13.80 0.46
N PHE A 140 7.96 13.71 1.31
CA PHE A 140 7.76 13.31 2.71
C PHE A 140 6.93 14.34 3.48
N VAL A 141 7.29 15.60 3.38
CA VAL A 141 6.60 16.69 4.07
C VAL A 141 5.21 16.91 3.50
N ALA A 142 5.07 16.87 2.15
CA ALA A 142 3.77 16.99 1.50
C ALA A 142 2.79 15.89 1.95
N LYS A 143 3.26 14.64 2.09
CA LYS A 143 2.42 13.52 2.56
C LYS A 143 1.91 13.74 3.98
N ILE A 144 2.77 14.19 4.90
CA ILE A 144 2.38 14.47 6.28
C ILE A 144 1.43 15.69 6.32
N ALA A 145 1.74 16.74 5.56
CA ALA A 145 0.91 17.94 5.48
C ALA A 145 -0.52 17.61 5.03
N SER A 146 -0.70 16.65 4.11
CA SER A 146 -2.02 16.25 3.64
C SER A 146 -2.92 15.63 4.72
N ASP A 147 -2.35 15.18 5.84
CA ASP A 147 -3.11 14.54 6.93
C ASP A 147 -3.47 15.51 8.07
N ILE A 148 -2.89 16.72 8.12
CA ILE A 148 -3.02 17.65 9.26
C ILE A 148 -4.45 18.17 9.39
N ASN A 149 -5.04 18.66 8.33
CA ASN A 149 -6.34 19.36 8.31
C ASN A 149 -7.44 18.53 7.66
N LYS A 150 -7.38 17.19 7.71
CA LYS A 150 -8.47 16.33 7.20
C LYS A 150 -9.75 16.48 8.02
N PRO A 151 -10.95 16.44 7.40
CA PRO A 151 -11.23 16.33 5.97
C PRO A 151 -11.21 17.68 5.23
N ASP A 152 -11.18 17.62 3.89
CA ASP A 152 -11.24 18.75 2.95
C ASP A 152 -10.21 19.85 3.24
N GLY A 153 -9.07 19.45 3.83
CA GLY A 153 -8.00 20.35 4.24
C GLY A 153 -7.02 20.69 3.10
N LEU A 154 -6.30 21.78 3.31
CA LEU A 154 -5.13 22.17 2.53
C LEU A 154 -4.08 22.69 3.49
N THR A 155 -2.89 22.08 3.46
CA THR A 155 -1.79 22.48 4.34
C THR A 155 -0.55 22.73 3.49
N PHE A 156 0.03 23.93 3.63
CA PHE A 156 1.29 24.29 3.02
C PHE A 156 2.40 24.35 4.08
N ILE A 157 3.51 23.66 3.81
CA ILE A 157 4.73 23.73 4.61
C ILE A 157 5.86 24.15 3.68
N GLY A 158 6.20 25.44 3.73
CA GLY A 158 7.23 26.04 2.87
C GLY A 158 8.65 25.72 3.34
N PRO A 159 9.66 26.00 2.49
CA PRO A 159 11.07 25.66 2.75
C PRO A 159 11.59 26.13 4.10
N SER A 160 11.32 27.37 4.48
CA SER A 160 11.76 27.96 5.74
C SER A 160 11.12 27.35 7.00
N SER A 161 10.01 26.62 6.84
CA SER A 161 9.25 26.05 7.96
C SER A 161 9.49 24.54 8.14
N ILE A 162 10.10 23.87 7.15
CA ILE A 162 10.23 22.41 7.14
C ILE A 162 11.02 21.90 8.35
N GLU A 163 12.17 22.47 8.62
CA GLU A 163 13.04 22.00 9.69
C GLU A 163 12.35 22.09 11.05
N GLY A 164 11.82 23.26 11.41
CA GLY A 164 11.09 23.44 12.66
C GLY A 164 9.80 22.61 12.75
N PHE A 165 9.15 22.33 11.63
CA PHE A 165 8.02 21.40 11.56
C PHE A 165 8.46 19.97 11.86
N MET A 166 9.55 19.50 11.23
CA MET A 166 10.08 18.15 11.41
C MET A 166 10.58 17.93 12.84
N GLU A 167 11.22 18.89 13.46
CA GLU A 167 11.68 18.82 14.85
C GLU A 167 10.54 18.56 15.84
N LYS A 168 9.40 19.20 15.63
CA LYS A 168 8.22 19.08 16.51
C LYS A 168 7.36 17.84 16.21
N LEU A 169 7.57 17.21 15.07
CA LEU A 169 6.74 16.09 14.64
C LEU A 169 6.99 14.85 15.48
N ALA A 170 5.95 14.28 16.07
CA ALA A 170 6.04 13.03 16.82
C ALA A 170 6.43 11.87 15.88
N VAL A 171 7.32 10.96 16.32
CA VAL A 171 7.88 9.89 15.49
C VAL A 171 6.82 8.95 14.90
N GLU A 172 5.72 8.72 15.59
CA GLU A 172 4.58 7.93 15.07
C GLU A 172 3.82 8.59 13.93
N LYS A 173 4.05 9.87 13.68
CA LYS A 173 3.47 10.62 12.56
C LYS A 173 4.35 10.62 11.32
N PHE A 174 5.56 10.08 11.43
CA PHE A 174 6.45 9.94 10.29
C PHE A 174 5.88 8.93 9.31
N HIS A 175 5.69 9.34 8.06
CA HIS A 175 5.22 8.42 7.02
C HIS A 175 6.20 7.23 6.88
N GLY A 176 5.68 6.01 6.97
CA GLY A 176 6.48 4.79 6.97
C GLY A 176 6.93 4.30 8.35
N VAL A 177 6.69 5.04 9.42
CA VAL A 177 6.91 4.58 10.80
C VAL A 177 5.64 3.90 11.30
N GLY A 178 5.65 2.56 11.31
CA GLY A 178 4.58 1.76 11.89
C GLY A 178 4.71 1.62 13.42
N LYS A 179 3.67 1.06 14.05
CA LYS A 179 3.61 0.90 15.52
C LYS A 179 4.87 0.28 16.12
N VAL A 180 5.38 -0.80 15.53
CA VAL A 180 6.58 -1.52 16.05
C VAL A 180 7.80 -0.59 16.05
N THR A 181 8.01 0.17 14.98
CA THR A 181 9.13 1.11 14.87
C THR A 181 8.96 2.29 15.84
N ALA A 182 7.75 2.84 15.93
CA ALA A 182 7.44 3.91 16.89
C ALA A 182 7.66 3.47 18.34
N ASP A 183 7.22 2.26 18.70
CA ASP A 183 7.42 1.69 20.04
C ASP A 183 8.92 1.46 20.33
N LYS A 184 9.70 1.02 19.31
CA LYS A 184 11.15 0.93 19.43
C LYS A 184 11.80 2.29 19.67
N MET A 185 11.42 3.31 18.90
CA MET A 185 11.91 4.69 19.08
C MET A 185 11.61 5.21 20.49
N ARG A 186 10.37 5.07 20.96
CA ARG A 186 9.98 5.51 22.31
C ARG A 186 10.77 4.81 23.42
N LYS A 187 11.02 3.51 23.30
CA LYS A 187 11.86 2.77 24.25
C LYS A 187 13.31 3.28 24.30
N MET A 188 13.76 3.92 23.24
CA MET A 188 15.07 4.56 23.16
C MET A 188 15.05 6.04 23.61
N GLY A 189 13.91 6.55 24.04
CA GLY A 189 13.76 7.97 24.42
C GLY A 189 13.57 8.91 23.22
N LEU A 190 13.28 8.39 22.04
CA LEU A 190 13.10 9.17 20.81
C LEU A 190 11.60 9.34 20.55
N PHE A 191 11.08 10.54 20.82
CA PHE A 191 9.65 10.85 20.73
C PHE A 191 9.32 11.78 19.56
N THR A 192 10.28 12.61 19.15
CA THR A 192 10.09 13.64 18.13
C THR A 192 11.18 13.62 17.07
N GLY A 193 10.99 14.39 16.01
CA GLY A 193 12.03 14.60 15.00
C GLY A 193 13.29 15.26 15.58
N LEU A 194 13.14 16.13 16.59
CA LEU A 194 14.29 16.74 17.26
C LEU A 194 15.16 15.67 17.96
N ASP A 195 14.56 14.70 18.64
CA ASP A 195 15.29 13.62 19.27
C ASP A 195 16.07 12.79 18.25
N LEU A 196 15.43 12.46 17.10
CA LEU A 196 16.09 11.78 16.00
C LEU A 196 17.23 12.62 15.39
N LYS A 197 17.07 13.95 15.33
CA LYS A 197 18.05 14.86 14.75
C LYS A 197 19.34 14.97 15.58
N GLN A 198 19.25 14.71 16.89
CA GLN A 198 20.41 14.70 17.79
C GLN A 198 21.34 13.49 17.55
N LEU A 199 20.83 12.43 16.93
CA LEU A 199 21.64 11.25 16.61
C LEU A 199 22.43 11.46 15.32
N SER A 200 23.62 10.90 15.27
CA SER A 200 24.44 10.81 14.06
C SER A 200 23.80 9.83 13.04
N GLU A 201 24.23 9.96 11.80
CA GLU A 201 23.79 9.02 10.73
C GLU A 201 24.16 7.58 11.08
N ASP A 202 25.36 7.36 11.59
CA ASP A 202 25.86 6.02 11.96
C ASP A 202 25.06 5.40 13.10
N GLU A 203 24.69 6.20 14.11
CA GLU A 203 23.81 5.73 15.19
C GLU A 203 22.45 5.33 14.68
N LEU A 204 21.84 6.15 13.82
CA LEU A 204 20.54 5.82 13.22
C LEU A 204 20.62 4.57 12.35
N ILE A 205 21.69 4.38 11.57
CA ILE A 205 21.92 3.16 10.78
C ILE A 205 22.11 1.95 11.71
N LYS A 206 22.87 2.10 12.79
CA LYS A 206 23.07 1.03 13.79
C LYS A 206 21.75 0.56 14.40
N TYR A 207 20.84 1.49 14.71
CA TYR A 207 19.57 1.16 15.34
C TYR A 207 18.48 0.72 14.36
N PHE A 208 18.42 1.30 13.16
CA PHE A 208 17.32 1.12 12.23
C PHE A 208 17.72 0.51 10.87
N GLY A 209 19.00 0.16 10.68
CA GLY A 209 19.52 -0.37 9.43
C GLY A 209 19.46 0.67 8.31
N LYS A 210 19.24 0.25 7.06
CA LYS A 210 19.20 1.16 5.89
C LYS A 210 18.21 2.32 6.04
N VAL A 211 17.12 2.12 6.76
CA VAL A 211 16.11 3.17 7.01
C VAL A 211 16.64 4.27 7.94
N GLY A 212 17.67 3.99 8.76
CA GLY A 212 18.30 4.99 9.61
C GLY A 212 18.87 6.18 8.82
N ARG A 213 19.49 5.91 7.66
CA ARG A 213 19.95 6.97 6.74
C ARG A 213 18.79 7.84 6.24
N PHE A 214 17.67 7.23 5.93
CA PHE A 214 16.48 7.96 5.54
C PHE A 214 15.98 8.86 6.68
N TYR A 215 15.90 8.35 7.93
CA TYR A 215 15.51 9.16 9.09
C TYR A 215 16.46 10.33 9.33
N TYR A 216 17.77 10.12 9.20
CA TYR A 216 18.77 11.19 9.33
C TYR A 216 18.50 12.35 8.38
N ARG A 217 18.16 12.05 7.13
CA ARG A 217 17.90 13.05 6.08
C ARG A 217 16.57 13.77 6.29
N ILE A 218 15.48 13.03 6.50
CA ILE A 218 14.15 13.62 6.57
C ILE A 218 13.94 14.52 7.79
N VAL A 219 14.57 14.24 8.94
CA VAL A 219 14.48 15.13 10.12
C VAL A 219 15.21 16.47 9.90
N ARG A 220 16.05 16.53 8.87
CA ARG A 220 16.71 17.75 8.37
C ARG A 220 15.99 18.36 7.17
N GLY A 221 14.79 17.86 6.87
CA GLY A 221 13.97 18.35 5.75
C GLY A 221 14.42 17.89 4.37
N ILE A 222 15.36 16.93 4.29
CA ILE A 222 15.98 16.49 3.04
C ILE A 222 15.28 15.23 2.53
N ASP A 223 14.56 15.33 1.42
CA ASP A 223 14.00 14.21 0.66
C ASP A 223 14.11 14.53 -0.84
N GLU A 224 15.12 13.96 -1.48
CA GLU A 224 15.44 14.18 -2.90
C GLU A 224 14.78 13.15 -3.83
N ARG A 225 13.86 12.35 -3.32
CA ARG A 225 13.15 11.38 -4.16
C ARG A 225 12.21 12.10 -5.11
N GLU A 226 12.42 11.93 -6.38
CA GLU A 226 11.55 12.44 -7.43
C GLU A 226 10.20 11.75 -7.43
N VAL A 227 9.19 12.40 -8.02
CA VAL A 227 7.90 11.80 -8.35
C VAL A 227 8.09 10.87 -9.54
N GLN A 228 7.78 9.59 -9.34
CA GLN A 228 7.98 8.53 -10.34
C GLN A 228 6.63 8.02 -10.85
N PRO A 229 6.17 8.46 -12.04
CA PRO A 229 4.89 8.04 -12.60
C PRO A 229 4.83 6.53 -12.88
N ASP A 230 5.94 5.98 -13.37
CA ASP A 230 6.04 4.59 -13.76
C ASP A 230 6.66 3.76 -12.64
N ARG A 231 5.90 2.79 -12.15
CA ARG A 231 6.35 1.84 -11.14
C ARG A 231 6.22 0.42 -11.65
N GLU A 232 7.34 -0.24 -11.81
CA GLU A 232 7.36 -1.65 -12.17
C GLU A 232 6.67 -2.52 -11.11
N THR A 233 5.84 -3.46 -11.57
CA THR A 233 5.24 -4.47 -10.71
C THR A 233 6.30 -5.49 -10.29
N LYS A 234 6.61 -5.57 -8.99
CA LYS A 234 7.64 -6.48 -8.46
C LYS A 234 7.11 -7.85 -8.07
N SER A 235 5.83 -7.95 -7.75
CA SER A 235 5.17 -9.20 -7.38
C SER A 235 3.67 -9.15 -7.64
N VAL A 236 3.10 -10.31 -7.94
CA VAL A 236 1.64 -10.55 -8.02
C VAL A 236 1.31 -11.65 -7.03
N SER A 237 0.32 -11.45 -6.19
CA SER A 237 -0.07 -12.43 -5.17
C SER A 237 -1.57 -12.45 -4.92
N ALA A 238 -2.06 -13.58 -4.40
CA ALA A 238 -3.38 -13.72 -3.82
C ALA A 238 -3.26 -14.50 -2.51
N GLU A 239 -4.13 -14.18 -1.54
CA GLU A 239 -4.20 -14.90 -0.27
C GLU A 239 -5.63 -14.91 0.26
N ASP A 240 -6.00 -15.97 0.99
CA ASP A 240 -7.30 -16.11 1.62
C ASP A 240 -7.18 -16.48 3.09
N THR A 241 -7.96 -15.79 3.93
CA THR A 241 -8.15 -16.11 5.34
C THR A 241 -9.43 -16.93 5.47
N PHE A 242 -9.33 -18.16 6.01
CA PHE A 242 -10.42 -19.10 6.05
C PHE A 242 -11.38 -18.84 7.21
N PRO A 243 -12.68 -19.13 7.04
CA PRO A 243 -13.68 -19.04 8.13
C PRO A 243 -13.32 -19.93 9.32
N TYR A 244 -12.74 -21.08 9.05
CA TYR A 244 -12.24 -22.08 10.01
C TYR A 244 -10.80 -22.41 9.70
N ASP A 245 -10.04 -22.82 10.72
CA ASP A 245 -8.67 -23.27 10.49
C ASP A 245 -8.69 -24.59 9.69
N LEU A 246 -7.89 -24.66 8.64
CA LEU A 246 -7.68 -25.88 7.90
C LEU A 246 -6.71 -26.78 8.67
N VAL A 247 -7.05 -28.08 8.75
CA VAL A 247 -6.23 -29.10 9.43
C VAL A 247 -5.86 -30.26 8.50
N LYS A 248 -6.66 -30.51 7.45
CA LYS A 248 -6.41 -31.57 6.49
C LYS A 248 -5.63 -31.05 5.30
N LEU A 249 -4.66 -31.83 4.85
CA LEU A 249 -3.82 -31.48 3.71
C LEU A 249 -4.65 -31.30 2.42
N GLU A 250 -5.66 -32.16 2.22
CA GLU A 250 -6.52 -32.12 1.06
C GLU A 250 -7.30 -30.78 0.96
N ASP A 251 -7.79 -30.28 2.10
CA ASP A 251 -8.50 -29.00 2.17
C ASP A 251 -7.54 -27.83 1.85
N MET A 252 -6.32 -27.89 2.37
CA MET A 252 -5.30 -26.88 2.08
C MET A 252 -4.90 -26.86 0.61
N GLU A 253 -4.73 -28.04 -0.01
CA GLU A 253 -4.45 -28.17 -1.44
C GLU A 253 -5.59 -27.67 -2.32
N ALA A 254 -6.84 -27.95 -1.93
CA ALA A 254 -8.01 -27.44 -2.62
C ALA A 254 -8.07 -25.90 -2.61
N GLU A 255 -7.84 -25.29 -1.45
CA GLU A 255 -7.79 -23.82 -1.33
C GLU A 255 -6.60 -23.22 -2.10
N LEU A 256 -5.41 -23.83 -2.05
CA LEU A 256 -4.28 -23.41 -2.88
C LEU A 256 -4.61 -23.45 -4.37
N GLY A 257 -5.39 -24.44 -4.82
CA GLY A 257 -5.89 -24.50 -6.20
C GLY A 257 -6.69 -23.24 -6.59
N LYS A 258 -7.60 -22.78 -5.74
CA LYS A 258 -8.40 -21.55 -5.96
C LYS A 258 -7.54 -20.29 -5.96
N ILE A 259 -6.59 -20.23 -5.02
CA ILE A 259 -5.64 -19.10 -4.92
C ILE A 259 -4.75 -19.05 -6.16
N ALA A 260 -4.27 -20.20 -6.65
CA ALA A 260 -3.47 -20.29 -7.88
C ALA A 260 -4.21 -19.75 -9.10
N VAL A 261 -5.51 -20.07 -9.25
CA VAL A 261 -6.36 -19.48 -10.31
C VAL A 261 -6.40 -17.96 -10.20
N SER A 262 -6.54 -17.42 -9.00
CA SER A 262 -6.58 -15.98 -8.78
C SER A 262 -5.25 -15.29 -9.16
N VAL A 263 -4.12 -15.95 -8.87
CA VAL A 263 -2.78 -15.46 -9.24
C VAL A 263 -2.58 -15.54 -10.75
N HIS A 264 -2.87 -16.69 -11.36
CA HIS A 264 -2.79 -16.87 -12.81
C HIS A 264 -3.58 -15.80 -13.57
N ASN A 265 -4.84 -15.58 -13.22
CA ASN A 265 -5.68 -14.55 -13.86
C ASN A 265 -5.11 -13.12 -13.70
N ARG A 266 -4.44 -12.82 -12.59
CA ARG A 266 -3.77 -11.52 -12.40
C ARG A 266 -2.51 -11.39 -13.26
N LEU A 267 -1.75 -12.46 -13.41
CA LEU A 267 -0.56 -12.50 -14.27
C LEU A 267 -0.95 -12.32 -15.74
N GLU A 268 -1.95 -13.06 -16.22
CA GLU A 268 -2.47 -12.94 -17.58
C GLU A 268 -2.94 -11.51 -17.92
N ARG A 269 -3.75 -10.91 -17.04
CA ARG A 269 -4.26 -9.54 -17.24
C ARG A 269 -3.16 -8.49 -17.36
N ASN A 270 -2.01 -8.73 -16.74
CA ASN A 270 -0.88 -7.78 -16.74
C ASN A 270 0.26 -8.25 -17.67
N ASN A 271 0.07 -9.34 -18.41
CA ASN A 271 1.10 -9.95 -19.27
C ASN A 271 2.43 -10.19 -18.53
N LEU A 272 2.36 -10.74 -17.30
CA LEU A 272 3.53 -10.94 -16.44
C LEU A 272 3.85 -12.42 -16.30
N LYS A 273 5.15 -12.75 -16.32
CA LYS A 273 5.69 -14.08 -16.03
C LYS A 273 6.79 -13.97 -14.99
N GLY A 274 6.71 -14.76 -13.92
CA GLY A 274 7.65 -14.68 -12.80
C GLY A 274 8.46 -15.93 -12.60
N ARG A 275 9.65 -15.80 -12.03
CA ARG A 275 10.54 -16.96 -11.78
C ARG A 275 10.44 -17.49 -10.36
N THR A 276 9.96 -16.73 -9.40
CA THR A 276 9.91 -17.16 -8.00
C THR A 276 8.48 -17.30 -7.54
N VAL A 277 8.08 -18.53 -7.25
CA VAL A 277 6.82 -18.87 -6.59
C VAL A 277 7.04 -18.88 -5.10
N THR A 278 6.20 -18.17 -4.36
CA THR A 278 6.23 -18.07 -2.90
C THR A 278 4.92 -18.56 -2.31
N LEU A 279 4.99 -19.53 -1.43
CA LEU A 279 3.89 -19.97 -0.57
C LEU A 279 3.96 -19.21 0.75
N LYS A 280 2.85 -18.62 1.17
CA LYS A 280 2.65 -17.97 2.46
C LYS A 280 1.69 -18.81 3.29
N ILE A 281 2.07 -19.09 4.52
CA ILE A 281 1.27 -19.85 5.48
C ILE A 281 1.16 -19.01 6.77
N LYS A 282 -0.06 -18.81 7.26
CA LYS A 282 -0.31 -18.22 8.56
C LYS A 282 -1.08 -19.19 9.43
N TYR A 283 -0.53 -19.47 10.59
CA TYR A 283 -1.11 -20.38 11.59
C TYR A 283 -2.22 -19.70 12.42
N SER A 284 -2.97 -20.47 13.17
CA SER A 284 -4.04 -19.99 14.06
C SER A 284 -3.57 -19.01 15.14
N ASP A 285 -2.32 -19.14 15.60
CA ASP A 285 -1.65 -18.24 16.55
C ASP A 285 -1.10 -16.94 15.90
N PHE A 286 -1.39 -16.71 14.63
CA PHE A 286 -0.90 -15.62 13.80
C PHE A 286 0.59 -15.66 13.43
N LYS A 287 1.34 -16.69 13.83
CA LYS A 287 2.67 -16.93 13.30
C LYS A 287 2.60 -17.14 11.79
N GLN A 288 3.50 -16.50 11.06
CA GLN A 288 3.53 -16.55 9.60
C GLN A 288 4.90 -17.03 9.13
N ILE A 289 4.87 -17.91 8.14
CA ILE A 289 6.06 -18.36 7.43
C ILE A 289 5.87 -18.20 5.92
N THR A 290 6.97 -18.14 5.20
CA THR A 290 7.01 -18.20 3.74
C THR A 290 7.97 -19.28 3.28
N ARG A 291 7.66 -19.92 2.15
CA ARG A 291 8.54 -20.84 1.43
C ARG A 291 8.56 -20.42 -0.02
N ASN A 292 9.69 -20.48 -0.66
CA ASN A 292 9.78 -20.09 -2.07
C ASN A 292 10.61 -21.08 -2.88
N ARG A 293 10.37 -21.08 -4.18
CA ARG A 293 11.13 -21.81 -5.18
C ARG A 293 11.35 -20.91 -6.39
N SER A 294 12.61 -20.74 -6.77
CA SER A 294 12.98 -20.02 -7.98
C SER A 294 13.21 -21.02 -9.12
N LEU A 295 12.76 -20.67 -10.30
CA LEU A 295 12.83 -21.44 -11.54
C LEU A 295 13.86 -20.82 -12.48
N SER A 296 14.41 -21.63 -13.38
CA SER A 296 15.30 -21.19 -14.47
C SER A 296 14.55 -20.35 -15.50
N THR A 297 13.29 -20.70 -15.78
CA THR A 297 12.42 -20.03 -16.75
C THR A 297 11.25 -19.32 -16.06
N PRO A 298 10.79 -18.16 -16.57
CA PRO A 298 9.61 -17.47 -16.04
C PRO A 298 8.34 -18.26 -16.40
N VAL A 299 7.41 -18.33 -15.44
CA VAL A 299 6.14 -19.02 -15.57
C VAL A 299 4.97 -18.10 -15.28
N ALA A 300 3.82 -18.38 -15.88
CA ALA A 300 2.53 -17.78 -15.56
C ALA A 300 1.40 -18.81 -15.58
N ASP A 301 1.66 -20.01 -16.10
CA ASP A 301 0.65 -21.05 -16.28
C ASP A 301 0.17 -21.60 -14.94
N LEU A 302 -1.14 -21.90 -14.89
CA LEU A 302 -1.84 -22.35 -13.71
C LEU A 302 -1.28 -23.66 -13.13
N GLU A 303 -0.98 -24.61 -13.99
CA GLU A 303 -0.58 -25.95 -13.55
C GLU A 303 0.80 -25.93 -12.89
N THR A 304 1.75 -25.20 -13.44
CA THR A 304 3.08 -25.03 -12.83
C THR A 304 2.98 -24.30 -11.48
N ILE A 305 2.19 -23.20 -11.40
CA ILE A 305 2.00 -22.46 -10.15
C ILE A 305 1.38 -23.37 -9.08
N ARG A 306 0.34 -24.13 -9.44
CA ARG A 306 -0.36 -25.05 -8.55
C ARG A 306 0.55 -26.18 -8.07
N ALA A 307 1.30 -26.80 -8.98
CA ALA A 307 2.21 -27.90 -8.66
C ALA A 307 3.32 -27.44 -7.68
N ILE A 308 3.92 -26.28 -7.92
CA ILE A 308 4.97 -25.75 -7.04
C ILE A 308 4.40 -25.37 -5.67
N ALA A 309 3.24 -24.73 -5.61
CA ALA A 309 2.59 -24.39 -4.35
C ALA A 309 2.30 -25.63 -3.49
N LYS A 310 1.81 -26.72 -4.11
CA LYS A 310 1.61 -28.00 -3.43
C LYS A 310 2.92 -28.63 -2.95
N GLN A 311 3.98 -28.61 -3.78
CA GLN A 311 5.29 -29.09 -3.37
C GLN A 311 5.85 -28.33 -2.18
N LEU A 312 5.71 -26.99 -2.18
CA LEU A 312 6.15 -26.14 -1.07
C LEU A 312 5.33 -26.40 0.20
N LEU A 313 4.03 -26.68 0.08
CA LEU A 313 3.18 -27.06 1.20
C LEU A 313 3.62 -28.40 1.78
N ALA A 314 3.77 -29.43 0.93
CA ALA A 314 4.20 -30.77 1.35
C ALA A 314 5.61 -30.81 1.98
N ALA A 315 6.50 -29.90 1.54
CA ALA A 315 7.84 -29.76 2.13
C ALA A 315 7.86 -28.93 3.43
N THR A 316 6.70 -28.44 3.87
CA THR A 316 6.61 -27.65 5.13
C THR A 316 6.01 -28.55 6.19
N ASP A 317 6.67 -28.57 7.38
CA ASP A 317 6.12 -29.27 8.53
C ASP A 317 4.87 -28.53 9.03
N ILE A 318 3.72 -29.05 8.66
CA ILE A 318 2.39 -28.55 9.02
C ILE A 318 1.57 -29.61 9.76
N GLU A 319 2.20 -30.75 10.10
CA GLU A 319 1.54 -31.84 10.80
C GLU A 319 0.93 -31.35 12.11
N ASN A 320 -0.33 -31.67 12.35
CA ASN A 320 -1.14 -31.18 13.47
C ASN A 320 -1.29 -29.66 13.58
N SER A 321 -0.93 -28.90 12.53
CA SER A 321 -1.03 -27.45 12.53
C SER A 321 -2.44 -27.00 12.10
N LYS A 322 -2.90 -25.89 12.70
CA LYS A 322 -4.14 -25.21 12.33
C LYS A 322 -3.82 -24.01 11.42
N ILE A 323 -4.18 -24.10 10.15
CA ILE A 323 -3.85 -23.09 9.14
C ILE A 323 -4.98 -22.10 8.98
N ARG A 324 -4.71 -20.85 9.31
CA ARG A 324 -5.64 -19.73 9.23
C ARG A 324 -5.72 -19.09 7.84
N LEU A 325 -4.58 -18.99 7.14
CA LEU A 325 -4.46 -18.32 5.85
C LEU A 325 -3.43 -19.04 5.00
N LEU A 326 -3.72 -19.12 3.72
CA LEU A 326 -2.78 -19.50 2.68
C LEU A 326 -2.68 -18.40 1.63
N GLY A 327 -1.52 -18.26 1.01
CA GLY A 327 -1.28 -17.32 -0.07
C GLY A 327 -0.23 -17.83 -1.05
N ILE A 328 -0.36 -17.41 -2.31
CA ILE A 328 0.61 -17.67 -3.37
C ILE A 328 1.02 -16.34 -3.96
N GLY A 329 2.32 -16.16 -4.19
CA GLY A 329 2.89 -15.00 -4.88
C GLY A 329 3.89 -15.39 -5.94
N LEU A 330 3.93 -14.62 -7.03
CA LEU A 330 5.00 -14.68 -8.03
C LEU A 330 5.77 -13.36 -8.02
N SER A 331 7.08 -13.47 -8.23
CA SER A 331 8.02 -12.34 -8.31
C SER A 331 9.15 -12.66 -9.28
N ASN A 332 10.08 -11.71 -9.43
CA ASN A 332 11.19 -11.80 -10.40
C ASN A 332 10.67 -11.88 -11.84
N PHE A 333 9.98 -10.80 -12.25
CA PHE A 333 9.37 -10.67 -13.58
C PHE A 333 10.33 -10.23 -14.68
N GLY A 334 11.54 -9.77 -14.37
CA GLY A 334 12.52 -9.35 -15.35
C GLY A 334 13.34 -10.51 -15.95
N GLU A 335 14.05 -10.24 -17.04
CA GLU A 335 15.13 -11.09 -17.51
C GLU A 335 16.26 -11.12 -16.48
N THR A 336 16.83 -12.31 -16.24
CA THR A 336 18.01 -12.39 -15.36
C THR A 336 19.21 -11.79 -16.07
N GLU A 337 20.15 -11.16 -15.32
CA GLU A 337 21.45 -10.75 -15.84
C GLU A 337 22.20 -11.87 -16.58
N ILE A 338 21.86 -13.12 -16.28
CA ILE A 338 22.38 -14.32 -16.99
C ILE A 338 21.81 -14.40 -18.42
N SER A 339 20.51 -14.12 -18.63
CA SER A 339 19.90 -14.07 -19.96
C SER A 339 20.52 -12.97 -20.82
N LEU A 340 20.71 -11.79 -20.25
CA LEU A 340 21.37 -10.66 -20.91
C LEU A 340 22.84 -10.94 -21.22
N LYS A 341 23.54 -11.70 -20.37
CA LYS A 341 24.93 -12.14 -20.65
C LYS A 341 24.97 -13.20 -21.72
N ILE A 342 24.01 -14.12 -21.78
CA ILE A 342 23.92 -15.15 -22.82
C ILE A 342 23.52 -14.52 -24.15
N GLU A 343 22.60 -13.59 -24.22
CA GLU A 343 22.26 -12.87 -25.46
C GLU A 343 23.42 -12.01 -25.95
N LYS A 344 24.10 -11.26 -25.09
CA LYS A 344 25.29 -10.50 -25.45
C LYS A 344 26.46 -11.40 -25.91
N ALA A 345 26.62 -12.59 -25.32
CA ALA A 345 27.60 -13.57 -25.73
C ALA A 345 27.24 -14.20 -27.10
N ASN A 346 25.97 -14.49 -27.35
CA ASN A 346 25.47 -15.00 -28.59
C ASN A 346 25.52 -13.95 -29.72
N ASP A 347 25.26 -12.68 -29.44
CA ASP A 347 25.44 -11.58 -30.40
C ASP A 347 26.92 -11.34 -30.73
N GLN A 348 27.84 -11.48 -29.75
CA GLN A 348 29.27 -11.45 -30.03
C GLN A 348 29.75 -12.64 -30.87
N LEU A 349 29.19 -13.84 -30.67
CA LEU A 349 29.53 -15.01 -31.51
C LEU A 349 29.01 -14.88 -32.94
N ARG A 350 27.84 -14.27 -33.16
CA ARG A 350 27.32 -13.96 -34.51
C ARG A 350 28.12 -12.94 -35.31
N LEU A 351 28.95 -12.14 -34.65
CA LEU A 351 29.86 -11.19 -35.29
C LEU A 351 31.14 -11.83 -35.84
N PHE A 352 31.39 -13.13 -35.58
CA PHE A 352 32.56 -13.86 -36.02
C PHE A 352 32.26 -14.97 -37.03
N ASP A 353 31.01 -15.13 -37.47
CA ASP A 353 30.66 -16.02 -38.60
C ASP A 353 30.82 -15.23 -39.92
N PHE A 354 32.01 -15.38 -40.51
CA PHE A 354 32.30 -15.07 -41.92
C PHE A 354 32.56 -16.32 -42.70
#